data_cbfc44c93d6c0fbe6f5e87faa3812613
#
_entry.id   cbfc44c93d6c0fbe6f5e87faa3812613
#
_cell.length_a   1.000
_cell.length_b   1.000
_cell.length_c   1.000
_cell.angle_alpha   90.00
_cell.angle_beta   90.00
_cell.angle_gamma   90.00
#
_symmetry.space_group_name_H-M   'P 1'
#
loop_
_entity.id
_entity.type
_entity.pdbx_description
1 polymer ?
#
loop_
_entity_poly.entity_id
_entity_poly.type
_entity_poly.pdbx_seq_one_letter_code
_entity_poly.pdbx_strand_id
1 'polypeptide(L)'
;MQKNEVMNYLIMAGSTNHMLRGDKLLKDVGIETALVPAPAEYGSVCAIAIRVKKDVVDQAENLLRKNAIEIQGIYPDIPKKLSGLIEKLQQDILSEEFIGVMKKVEAGEELSYEDIVLLLKTERKAEMDALFNAADRMRKEIVGDVVDVRGAIEFSNVCMKDCKYCGVRRSLPTLERYRMTEDEIMEIVHELKAMGLQTVILQSGEDSWWTAEKIIELIKRIKKETGMRITLSIGERPREEYALFKEAGANNYLLKIETTNREIFDFIHPDDDFDERAKCSEWLRELGYLNGSGCMIGLPGQRPEDIARDILFFKEMGINMIGIGPFLPAKGTPFEKYPPGSVEMTLKAVAVTRIVCKRVFIPATTALASLDPEGQIKALQAGANTVMLINTPNKYRYKYQIYSNKNMIDLEAAIRAIQVTGRKFPSYLKIDVGGHKNAGNTQEQ
;
A
#
# COMPACT_ATOMS: atom_id res chain seq x y z
N MET A 1 15.91 31.35 13.00
CA MET A 1 15.77 29.88 12.94
C MET A 1 14.69 29.48 13.93
N GLN A 2 13.45 29.29 13.47
CA GLN A 2 12.41 28.68 14.32
C GLN A 2 12.80 27.22 14.53
N LYS A 3 13.02 26.81 15.78
CA LYS A 3 13.14 25.40 16.15
C LYS A 3 11.82 24.73 15.76
N ASN A 4 11.84 23.83 14.77
CA ASN A 4 10.70 22.95 14.51
C ASN A 4 10.43 22.19 15.81
N GLU A 5 9.36 22.54 16.48
CA GLU A 5 8.97 21.88 17.70
C GLU A 5 8.51 20.46 17.35
N VAL A 6 9.13 19.46 17.98
CA VAL A 6 8.77 18.06 17.75
C VAL A 6 7.38 17.85 18.33
N MET A 7 6.39 17.62 17.48
CA MET A 7 4.98 17.42 17.87
C MET A 7 4.65 15.96 18.17
N ASN A 8 5.37 15.02 17.55
CA ASN A 8 5.12 13.59 17.67
C ASN A 8 6.40 12.80 17.89
N TYR A 9 6.25 11.62 18.49
CA TYR A 9 7.31 10.65 18.67
C TYR A 9 6.90 9.29 18.09
N LEU A 10 7.91 8.52 17.71
CA LEU A 10 7.78 7.15 17.19
C LEU A 10 8.34 6.20 18.24
N ILE A 11 7.50 5.30 18.74
CA ILE A 11 7.91 4.23 19.65
C ILE A 11 8.13 2.97 18.81
N MET A 12 9.35 2.42 18.90
CA MET A 12 9.74 1.17 18.26
C MET A 12 9.76 0.05 19.30
N ALA A 13 9.07 -1.07 19.04
CA ALA A 13 9.11 -2.25 19.90
C ALA A 13 9.80 -3.43 19.24
N GLY A 14 10.18 -4.44 19.99
CA GLY A 14 11.01 -5.56 19.56
C GLY A 14 10.42 -6.45 18.49
N SER A 15 9.10 -6.37 18.24
CA SER A 15 8.42 -7.11 17.20
C SER A 15 7.13 -6.44 16.74
N THR A 16 6.65 -6.80 15.54
CA THR A 16 5.35 -6.34 15.04
C THR A 16 4.20 -6.67 15.99
N ASN A 17 4.25 -7.85 16.63
CA ASN A 17 3.23 -8.24 17.62
C ASN A 17 3.27 -7.33 18.86
N HIS A 18 4.45 -6.97 19.35
CA HIS A 18 4.61 -6.00 20.42
C HIS A 18 4.08 -4.61 20.03
N MET A 19 4.32 -4.18 18.79
CA MET A 19 3.77 -2.92 18.26
C MET A 19 2.24 -2.91 18.26
N LEU A 20 1.62 -3.95 17.69
CA LEU A 20 0.16 -4.05 17.60
C LEU A 20 -0.48 -4.14 18.98
N ARG A 21 0.11 -4.93 19.89
CA ARG A 21 -0.35 -5.04 21.27
C ARG A 21 -0.18 -3.72 22.03
N GLY A 22 0.92 -3.02 21.80
CA GLY A 22 1.20 -1.71 22.40
C GLY A 22 0.24 -0.64 21.92
N ASP A 23 -0.01 -0.56 20.61
CA ASP A 23 -0.98 0.37 20.02
C ASP A 23 -2.39 0.17 20.63
N LYS A 24 -2.84 -1.07 20.72
CA LYS A 24 -4.12 -1.40 21.36
C LYS A 24 -4.16 -0.96 22.82
N LEU A 25 -3.14 -1.32 23.59
CA LEU A 25 -3.05 -0.96 25.01
C LEU A 25 -3.13 0.54 25.25
N LEU A 26 -2.46 1.33 24.41
CA LEU A 26 -2.47 2.79 24.51
C LEU A 26 -3.84 3.37 24.17
N LYS A 27 -4.51 2.84 23.13
CA LYS A 27 -5.87 3.23 22.76
C LYS A 27 -6.89 2.88 23.83
N ASP A 28 -6.77 1.71 24.47
CA ASP A 28 -7.67 1.24 25.52
C ASP A 28 -7.66 2.18 26.76
N VAL A 29 -6.58 2.94 26.97
CA VAL A 29 -6.49 3.97 28.03
C VAL A 29 -6.69 5.41 27.53
N GLY A 30 -7.15 5.58 26.30
CA GLY A 30 -7.48 6.90 25.72
C GLY A 30 -6.28 7.68 25.17
N ILE A 31 -5.11 7.05 25.00
CA ILE A 31 -3.97 7.69 24.33
C ILE A 31 -4.15 7.53 22.82
N GLU A 32 -4.25 8.67 22.13
CA GLU A 32 -4.34 8.71 20.68
C GLU A 32 -3.03 8.23 20.04
N THR A 33 -3.11 7.18 19.22
CA THR A 33 -1.96 6.60 18.53
C THR A 33 -2.24 6.37 17.05
N ALA A 34 -1.18 6.28 16.25
CA ALA A 34 -1.24 5.82 14.87
C ALA A 34 -0.09 4.85 14.59
N LEU A 35 -0.41 3.71 13.96
CA LEU A 35 0.61 2.82 13.42
C LEU A 35 1.11 3.41 12.09
N VAL A 36 2.41 3.61 11.98
CA VAL A 36 3.05 4.17 10.79
C VAL A 36 4.25 3.31 10.38
N PRO A 37 4.62 3.25 9.09
CA PRO A 37 5.88 2.65 8.70
C PRO A 37 7.04 3.30 9.44
N ALA A 38 7.94 2.49 10.03
CA ALA A 38 9.11 3.00 10.72
C ALA A 38 10.07 3.68 9.73
N PRO A 39 10.75 4.76 10.13
CA PRO A 39 11.85 5.31 9.35
C PRO A 39 12.94 4.26 9.12
N ALA A 40 13.53 4.26 7.92
CA ALA A 40 14.58 3.31 7.55
C ALA A 40 15.81 3.35 8.48
N GLU A 41 16.04 4.47 9.13
CA GLU A 41 17.16 4.67 10.07
C GLU A 41 16.93 4.03 11.43
N TYR A 42 15.67 3.70 11.80
CA TYR A 42 15.33 3.19 13.14
C TYR A 42 14.80 1.76 13.13
N GLY A 43 14.58 1.16 11.97
CA GLY A 43 14.00 -0.17 11.91
C GLY A 43 14.35 -0.97 10.66
N SER A 44 14.06 -2.27 10.71
CA SER A 44 14.14 -3.13 9.53
C SER A 44 13.03 -2.76 8.53
N VAL A 45 13.23 -3.14 7.29
CA VAL A 45 12.22 -3.00 6.22
C VAL A 45 10.91 -3.63 6.68
N CYS A 46 9.81 -2.95 6.42
CA CYS A 46 8.46 -3.31 6.88
C CYS A 46 8.24 -3.23 8.40
N ALA A 47 9.17 -2.63 9.16
CA ALA A 47 8.89 -2.30 10.54
C ALA A 47 7.80 -1.22 10.62
N ILE A 48 6.98 -1.31 11.66
CA ILE A 48 6.01 -0.28 12.01
C ILE A 48 6.43 0.37 13.32
N ALA A 49 6.01 1.62 13.51
CA ALA A 49 6.18 2.36 14.74
C ALA A 49 4.82 2.80 15.27
N ILE A 50 4.69 2.95 16.58
CA ILE A 50 3.55 3.61 17.20
C ILE A 50 3.87 5.10 17.26
N ARG A 51 3.13 5.94 16.56
CA ARG A 51 3.24 7.39 16.64
C ARG A 51 2.34 7.90 17.74
N VAL A 52 2.90 8.71 18.64
CA VAL A 52 2.21 9.37 19.75
C VAL A 52 2.54 10.85 19.78
N LYS A 53 1.68 11.66 20.38
CA LYS A 53 1.96 13.09 20.62
C LYS A 53 3.05 13.27 21.67
N LYS A 54 3.77 14.39 21.61
CA LYS A 54 4.88 14.74 22.51
C LYS A 54 4.46 14.75 23.99
N ASP A 55 3.28 15.28 24.26
CA ASP A 55 2.74 15.46 25.61
C ASP A 55 2.40 14.15 26.35
N VAL A 56 2.21 13.06 25.61
CA VAL A 56 1.86 11.74 26.16
C VAL A 56 2.95 10.69 25.98
N VAL A 57 4.12 11.03 25.42
CA VAL A 57 5.17 10.04 25.09
C VAL A 57 5.70 9.31 26.32
N ASP A 58 5.95 10.02 27.42
CA ASP A 58 6.46 9.43 28.67
C ASP A 58 5.41 8.52 29.32
N GLN A 59 4.14 8.93 29.28
CA GLN A 59 3.03 8.12 29.77
C GLN A 59 2.89 6.83 28.94
N ALA A 60 2.99 6.96 27.62
CA ALA A 60 2.94 5.83 26.71
C ALA A 60 4.10 4.85 26.96
N GLU A 61 5.34 5.34 27.07
CA GLU A 61 6.51 4.52 27.39
C GLU A 61 6.33 3.73 28.69
N ASN A 62 5.96 4.42 29.76
CA ASN A 62 5.78 3.81 31.08
C ASN A 62 4.71 2.71 31.04
N LEU A 63 3.59 2.95 30.37
CA LEU A 63 2.51 1.99 30.25
C LEU A 63 2.95 0.75 29.45
N LEU A 64 3.65 0.94 28.34
CA LEU A 64 4.16 -0.14 27.51
C LEU A 64 5.15 -1.03 28.26
N ARG A 65 6.13 -0.43 28.95
CA ARG A 65 7.11 -1.17 29.75
C ARG A 65 6.46 -1.94 30.89
N LYS A 66 5.49 -1.33 31.60
CA LYS A 66 4.73 -1.97 32.68
C LYS A 66 3.96 -3.22 32.22
N ASN A 67 3.58 -3.26 30.95
CA ASN A 67 2.86 -4.38 30.34
C ASN A 67 3.77 -5.33 29.53
N ALA A 68 5.06 -5.36 29.86
CA ALA A 68 6.06 -6.24 29.25
C ALA A 68 6.16 -6.10 27.71
N ILE A 69 6.01 -4.86 27.20
CA ILE A 69 6.29 -4.55 25.81
C ILE A 69 7.71 -4.02 25.75
N GLU A 70 8.58 -4.78 25.10
CA GLU A 70 9.97 -4.42 24.90
C GLU A 70 10.07 -3.23 23.93
N ILE A 71 10.58 -2.10 24.39
CA ILE A 71 10.82 -0.89 23.61
C ILE A 71 12.27 -0.86 23.16
N GLN A 72 12.49 -0.88 21.85
CA GLN A 72 13.82 -0.76 21.23
C GLN A 72 14.32 0.68 21.18
N GLY A 73 13.41 1.64 21.05
CA GLY A 73 13.73 3.05 21.03
C GLY A 73 12.51 3.95 20.87
N ILE A 74 12.71 5.21 21.25
CA ILE A 74 11.74 6.30 21.08
C ILE A 74 12.44 7.43 20.34
N TYR A 75 11.90 7.83 19.21
CA TYR A 75 12.53 8.77 18.30
C TYR A 75 11.58 9.92 17.96
N PRO A 76 12.08 11.15 17.80
CA PRO A 76 11.25 12.26 17.37
C PRO A 76 10.76 12.03 15.93
N ASP A 77 9.48 12.25 15.68
CA ASP A 77 8.90 12.24 14.34
C ASP A 77 9.07 13.61 13.66
N ILE A 78 10.29 13.87 13.23
CA ILE A 78 10.65 15.15 12.60
C ILE A 78 10.36 15.06 11.11
N PRO A 79 9.57 15.99 10.52
CA PRO A 79 9.42 16.09 9.08
C PRO A 79 10.79 16.29 8.42
N LYS A 80 11.22 15.36 7.57
CA LYS A 80 12.48 15.51 6.84
C LYS A 80 12.31 16.56 5.75
N LYS A 81 13.24 17.51 5.72
CA LYS A 81 13.38 18.50 4.65
C LYS A 81 14.21 17.90 3.53
N LEU A 82 13.82 18.17 2.29
CA LEU A 82 14.58 17.75 1.11
C LEU A 82 15.62 18.81 0.71
N SER A 83 16.50 19.19 1.65
CA SER A 83 17.49 20.28 1.44
C SER A 83 18.22 20.18 0.12
N GLY A 84 18.32 21.28 -0.62
CA GLY A 84 18.96 21.33 -1.94
C GLY A 84 18.15 20.66 -3.06
N LEU A 85 16.83 20.50 -2.88
CA LEU A 85 15.95 20.03 -3.95
C LEU A 85 15.89 21.08 -5.07
N ILE A 86 15.62 22.33 -4.71
CA ILE A 86 15.46 23.44 -5.66
C ILE A 86 16.76 23.76 -6.39
N GLU A 87 17.91 23.69 -5.69
CA GLU A 87 19.23 23.95 -6.29
C GLU A 87 19.57 22.98 -7.44
N LYS A 88 19.00 21.78 -7.43
CA LYS A 88 19.22 20.76 -8.46
C LYS A 88 18.25 20.84 -9.62
N LEU A 89 17.23 21.69 -9.53
CA LEU A 89 16.26 21.88 -10.60
C LEU A 89 16.78 22.90 -11.60
N GLN A 90 16.57 22.61 -12.88
CA GLN A 90 16.82 23.58 -13.96
C GLN A 90 15.66 24.59 -14.00
N GLN A 91 15.74 25.61 -13.15
CA GLN A 91 14.64 26.55 -12.91
C GLN A 91 14.19 27.30 -14.17
N ASP A 92 15.11 27.53 -15.14
CA ASP A 92 14.83 28.26 -16.36
C ASP A 92 13.78 27.63 -17.28
N ILE A 93 13.49 26.33 -17.09
CA ILE A 93 12.53 25.56 -17.91
C ILE A 93 11.25 25.15 -17.13
N LEU A 94 11.14 25.55 -15.87
CA LEU A 94 10.00 25.27 -15.00
C LEU A 94 9.12 26.51 -14.85
N SER A 95 7.82 26.32 -14.62
CA SER A 95 6.92 27.43 -14.29
C SER A 95 7.14 27.94 -12.87
N GLU A 96 6.86 29.22 -12.64
CA GLU A 96 6.99 29.84 -11.33
C GLU A 96 6.07 29.17 -10.31
N GLU A 97 4.85 28.80 -10.72
CA GLU A 97 3.88 28.12 -9.90
C GLU A 97 4.40 26.74 -9.46
N PHE A 98 4.97 25.96 -10.39
CA PHE A 98 5.58 24.67 -10.07
C PHE A 98 6.75 24.82 -9.10
N ILE A 99 7.64 25.77 -9.35
CA ILE A 99 8.76 26.08 -8.44
C ILE A 99 8.24 26.47 -7.05
N GLY A 100 7.16 27.26 -6.99
CA GLY A 100 6.51 27.63 -5.72
C GLY A 100 6.07 26.42 -4.91
N VAL A 101 5.42 25.45 -5.55
CA VAL A 101 5.01 24.20 -4.88
C VAL A 101 6.23 23.36 -4.47
N MET A 102 7.24 23.26 -5.33
CA MET A 102 8.45 22.49 -5.01
C MET A 102 9.26 23.09 -3.84
N LYS A 103 9.20 24.41 -3.63
CA LYS A 103 9.75 25.06 -2.42
C LYS A 103 9.03 24.60 -1.14
N LYS A 104 7.70 24.48 -1.17
CA LYS A 104 6.93 23.92 -0.05
C LYS A 104 7.34 22.48 0.22
N VAL A 105 7.50 21.66 -0.84
CA VAL A 105 7.98 20.26 -0.73
C VAL A 105 9.36 20.20 -0.06
N GLU A 106 10.30 21.06 -0.49
CA GLU A 106 11.65 21.15 0.10
C GLU A 106 11.60 21.54 1.57
N ALA A 107 10.76 22.51 1.92
CA ALA A 107 10.57 22.97 3.30
C ALA A 107 9.86 21.93 4.19
N GLY A 108 9.28 20.89 3.59
CA GLY A 108 8.49 19.86 4.31
C GLY A 108 7.09 20.35 4.69
N GLU A 109 6.63 21.44 4.10
CA GLU A 109 5.29 22.01 4.32
C GLU A 109 4.19 21.10 3.79
N GLU A 110 2.98 21.30 4.30
CA GLU A 110 1.80 20.61 3.79
C GLU A 110 1.35 21.26 2.48
N LEU A 111 1.04 20.44 1.49
CA LEU A 111 0.50 20.90 0.22
C LEU A 111 -1.00 21.13 0.34
N SER A 112 -1.49 22.24 -0.22
CA SER A 112 -2.92 22.49 -0.36
C SER A 112 -3.52 21.62 -1.48
N TYR A 113 -4.84 21.60 -1.55
CA TYR A 113 -5.55 20.94 -2.65
C TYR A 113 -5.14 21.50 -4.02
N GLU A 114 -4.98 22.82 -4.14
CA GLU A 114 -4.57 23.50 -5.35
C GLU A 114 -3.12 23.14 -5.75
N ASP A 115 -2.22 23.03 -4.77
CA ASP A 115 -0.84 22.58 -5.00
C ASP A 115 -0.84 21.14 -5.59
N ILE A 116 -1.67 20.26 -5.03
CA ILE A 116 -1.78 18.87 -5.49
C ILE A 116 -2.33 18.82 -6.93
N VAL A 117 -3.40 19.58 -7.20
CA VAL A 117 -3.98 19.68 -8.54
C VAL A 117 -2.98 20.22 -9.56
N LEU A 118 -2.19 21.24 -9.20
CA LEU A 118 -1.15 21.77 -10.05
C LEU A 118 -0.13 20.71 -10.43
N LEU A 119 0.39 19.96 -9.44
CA LEU A 119 1.35 18.88 -9.70
C LEU A 119 0.78 17.78 -10.60
N LEU A 120 -0.50 17.42 -10.43
CA LEU A 120 -1.19 16.42 -11.26
C LEU A 120 -1.40 16.92 -12.70
N LYS A 121 -1.64 18.23 -12.88
CA LYS A 121 -1.89 18.84 -14.19
C LYS A 121 -0.64 19.17 -14.99
N THR A 122 0.56 19.10 -14.41
CA THR A 122 1.77 19.41 -15.16
C THR A 122 1.92 18.50 -16.38
N GLU A 123 2.21 19.11 -17.53
CA GLU A 123 2.43 18.44 -18.82
C GLU A 123 3.85 18.62 -19.34
N ARG A 124 4.60 19.55 -18.73
CA ARG A 124 5.99 19.81 -19.13
C ARG A 124 6.88 18.66 -18.65
N LYS A 125 7.62 18.06 -19.60
CA LYS A 125 8.51 16.94 -19.28
C LYS A 125 9.48 17.27 -18.13
N ALA A 126 10.05 18.47 -18.14
CA ALA A 126 10.97 18.89 -17.09
C ALA A 126 10.33 18.95 -15.70
N GLU A 127 9.07 19.38 -15.60
CA GLU A 127 8.31 19.42 -14.35
C GLU A 127 7.94 17.98 -13.89
N MET A 128 7.57 17.12 -14.82
CA MET A 128 7.30 15.70 -14.49
C MET A 128 8.58 15.01 -13.99
N ASP A 129 9.70 15.19 -14.67
CA ASP A 129 10.99 14.62 -14.26
C ASP A 129 11.40 15.16 -12.87
N ALA A 130 11.19 16.45 -12.61
CA ALA A 130 11.44 17.07 -11.32
C ALA A 130 10.52 16.51 -10.23
N LEU A 131 9.23 16.31 -10.53
CA LEU A 131 8.23 15.72 -9.61
C LEU A 131 8.63 14.28 -9.25
N PHE A 132 8.95 13.44 -10.23
CA PHE A 132 9.34 12.05 -9.99
C PHE A 132 10.65 11.96 -9.17
N ASN A 133 11.63 12.77 -9.49
CA ASN A 133 12.89 12.85 -8.74
C ASN A 133 12.68 13.30 -7.29
N ALA A 134 11.79 14.26 -7.04
CA ALA A 134 11.45 14.71 -5.70
C ALA A 134 10.75 13.60 -4.89
N ALA A 135 9.79 12.92 -5.51
CA ALA A 135 9.07 11.82 -4.90
C ALA A 135 10.00 10.64 -4.55
N ASP A 136 10.91 10.29 -5.47
CA ASP A 136 11.89 9.24 -5.23
C ASP A 136 12.88 9.60 -4.13
N ARG A 137 13.36 10.84 -4.13
CA ARG A 137 14.21 11.33 -3.06
C ARG A 137 13.49 11.32 -1.71
N MET A 138 12.23 11.77 -1.66
CA MET A 138 11.39 11.71 -0.46
C MET A 138 11.24 10.26 0.03
N ARG A 139 10.93 9.33 -0.88
CA ARG A 139 10.86 7.91 -0.58
C ARG A 139 12.17 7.42 0.04
N LYS A 140 13.32 7.72 -0.60
CA LYS A 140 14.63 7.29 -0.12
C LYS A 140 14.92 7.77 1.30
N GLU A 141 14.66 9.04 1.56
CA GLU A 141 14.97 9.64 2.86
C GLU A 141 14.00 9.23 3.97
N ILE A 142 12.74 8.90 3.65
CA ILE A 142 11.73 8.60 4.67
C ILE A 142 11.55 7.11 4.90
N VAL A 143 11.49 6.30 3.83
CA VAL A 143 11.23 4.86 3.92
C VAL A 143 12.42 3.98 3.50
N GLY A 144 13.49 4.59 3.00
CA GLY A 144 14.73 3.90 2.62
C GLY A 144 14.72 3.28 1.23
N ASP A 145 15.83 2.60 0.87
CA ASP A 145 16.06 2.06 -0.48
C ASP A 145 15.57 0.62 -0.67
N VAL A 146 15.11 -0.04 0.39
CA VAL A 146 14.64 -1.42 0.26
C VAL A 146 13.23 -1.46 -0.29
N VAL A 147 13.01 -2.35 -1.26
CA VAL A 147 11.70 -2.62 -1.83
C VAL A 147 11.05 -3.75 -1.03
N ASP A 148 9.87 -3.52 -0.47
CA ASP A 148 9.09 -4.54 0.21
C ASP A 148 8.48 -5.51 -0.82
N VAL A 149 8.69 -6.82 -0.62
CA VAL A 149 8.18 -7.86 -1.53
C VAL A 149 7.14 -8.70 -0.80
N ARG A 150 5.95 -8.78 -1.38
CA ARG A 150 4.81 -9.51 -0.81
C ARG A 150 4.29 -10.55 -1.77
N GLY A 151 3.86 -11.71 -1.25
CA GLY A 151 3.21 -12.76 -2.05
C GLY A 151 1.68 -12.58 -2.01
N ALA A 152 1.03 -12.62 -3.16
CA ALA A 152 -0.42 -12.56 -3.29
C ALA A 152 -1.00 -13.88 -3.81
N ILE A 153 -2.04 -14.35 -3.17
CA ILE A 153 -2.79 -15.56 -3.52
C ILE A 153 -4.21 -15.14 -3.83
N GLU A 154 -4.63 -15.31 -5.07
CA GLU A 154 -5.98 -15.05 -5.55
C GLU A 154 -6.79 -16.33 -5.38
N PHE A 155 -7.39 -16.52 -4.20
CA PHE A 155 -7.92 -17.83 -3.79
C PHE A 155 -9.38 -18.10 -4.21
N SER A 156 -10.12 -17.06 -4.64
CA SER A 156 -11.46 -17.20 -5.23
C SER A 156 -11.76 -16.07 -6.22
N ASN A 157 -12.32 -16.41 -7.38
CA ASN A 157 -12.83 -15.42 -8.33
C ASN A 157 -14.37 -15.33 -8.29
N VAL A 158 -15.02 -15.93 -7.30
CA VAL A 158 -16.45 -15.74 -7.08
C VAL A 158 -16.66 -14.39 -6.40
N CYS A 159 -17.59 -13.59 -6.91
CA CYS A 159 -17.90 -12.28 -6.36
C CYS A 159 -19.41 -12.05 -6.40
N MET A 160 -19.96 -11.48 -5.32
CA MET A 160 -21.37 -11.09 -5.25
C MET A 160 -21.63 -9.69 -5.83
N LYS A 161 -20.58 -8.91 -6.07
CA LYS A 161 -20.66 -7.54 -6.59
C LYS A 161 -20.67 -7.52 -8.13
N ASP A 162 -21.21 -6.43 -8.67
CA ASP A 162 -21.38 -6.28 -10.11
C ASP A 162 -20.71 -5.02 -10.68
N CYS A 163 -19.52 -4.69 -10.14
CA CYS A 163 -18.71 -3.55 -10.57
C CYS A 163 -18.54 -3.54 -12.09
N LYS A 164 -18.83 -2.41 -12.75
CA LYS A 164 -18.93 -2.32 -14.22
C LYS A 164 -17.61 -2.55 -14.97
N TYR A 165 -16.48 -2.47 -14.26
CA TYR A 165 -15.15 -2.61 -14.84
C TYR A 165 -14.50 -3.98 -14.59
N CYS A 166 -15.00 -4.74 -13.61
CA CYS A 166 -14.28 -5.87 -13.04
C CYS A 166 -14.56 -7.19 -13.77
N GLY A 167 -13.53 -7.87 -14.22
CA GLY A 167 -13.64 -9.16 -14.93
C GLY A 167 -14.00 -10.36 -14.05
N VAL A 168 -14.15 -10.17 -12.72
CA VAL A 168 -14.68 -11.19 -11.80
C VAL A 168 -16.08 -10.85 -11.29
N ARG A 169 -16.73 -9.83 -11.87
CA ARG A 169 -18.09 -9.40 -11.53
C ARG A 169 -19.10 -10.54 -11.58
N ARG A 170 -20.16 -10.45 -10.74
CA ARG A 170 -21.21 -11.48 -10.62
C ARG A 170 -21.84 -11.87 -11.96
N SER A 171 -22.23 -10.89 -12.76
CA SER A 171 -23.00 -11.09 -13.99
C SER A 171 -22.15 -11.42 -15.21
N LEU A 172 -20.86 -11.75 -15.08
CA LEU A 172 -20.03 -12.20 -16.22
C LEU A 172 -20.25 -13.70 -16.47
N PRO A 173 -21.05 -14.10 -17.50
CA PRO A 173 -21.47 -15.49 -17.67
C PRO A 173 -20.35 -16.38 -18.24
N THR A 174 -19.36 -15.79 -18.88
CA THR A 174 -18.27 -16.53 -19.56
C THR A 174 -17.12 -16.87 -18.61
N LEU A 175 -17.13 -16.37 -17.37
CA LEU A 175 -16.06 -16.61 -16.42
C LEU A 175 -16.23 -17.98 -15.74
N GLU A 176 -15.24 -18.84 -15.93
CA GLU A 176 -15.15 -20.07 -15.16
C GLU A 176 -14.78 -19.73 -13.69
N ARG A 177 -15.70 -20.01 -12.78
CA ARG A 177 -15.54 -19.73 -11.36
C ARG A 177 -14.72 -20.80 -10.65
N TYR A 178 -13.90 -20.39 -9.70
CA TYR A 178 -13.16 -21.29 -8.84
C TYR A 178 -13.10 -20.80 -7.40
N ARG A 179 -12.84 -21.74 -6.51
CA ARG A 179 -12.43 -21.55 -5.12
C ARG A 179 -11.29 -22.51 -4.85
N MET A 180 -10.21 -22.03 -4.27
CA MET A 180 -9.15 -22.88 -3.76
C MET A 180 -9.59 -23.52 -2.46
N THR A 181 -9.08 -24.71 -2.18
CA THR A 181 -9.21 -25.33 -0.86
C THR A 181 -8.24 -24.67 0.12
N GLU A 182 -8.48 -24.83 1.42
CA GLU A 182 -7.57 -24.34 2.45
C GLU A 182 -6.17 -24.96 2.31
N ASP A 183 -6.08 -26.25 1.98
CA ASP A 183 -4.80 -26.93 1.79
C ASP A 183 -4.03 -26.39 0.59
N GLU A 184 -4.69 -26.12 -0.55
CA GLU A 184 -4.05 -25.47 -1.70
C GLU A 184 -3.51 -24.07 -1.36
N ILE A 185 -4.23 -23.32 -0.53
CA ILE A 185 -3.75 -22.01 -0.05
C ILE A 185 -2.52 -22.20 0.84
N MET A 186 -2.56 -23.16 1.76
CA MET A 186 -1.46 -23.42 2.68
C MET A 186 -0.19 -23.92 1.98
N GLU A 187 -0.29 -24.73 0.94
CA GLU A 187 0.87 -25.12 0.11
C GLU A 187 1.61 -23.89 -0.40
N ILE A 188 0.88 -22.91 -0.97
CA ILE A 188 1.48 -21.68 -1.48
C ILE A 188 2.05 -20.82 -0.34
N VAL A 189 1.35 -20.75 0.79
CA VAL A 189 1.83 -20.00 1.97
C VAL A 189 3.17 -20.57 2.46
N HIS A 190 3.33 -21.89 2.46
CA HIS A 190 4.60 -22.54 2.81
C HIS A 190 5.71 -22.25 1.79
N GLU A 191 5.41 -22.25 0.50
CA GLU A 191 6.36 -21.86 -0.55
C GLU A 191 6.82 -20.40 -0.35
N LEU A 192 5.88 -19.47 -0.12
CA LEU A 192 6.21 -18.06 0.16
C LEU A 192 7.09 -17.92 1.41
N LYS A 193 6.80 -18.69 2.45
CA LYS A 193 7.62 -18.72 3.67
C LYS A 193 9.02 -19.25 3.40
N ALA A 194 9.15 -20.32 2.60
CA ALA A 194 10.44 -20.89 2.22
C ALA A 194 11.29 -19.88 1.42
N MET A 195 10.67 -19.06 0.56
CA MET A 195 11.32 -17.95 -0.14
C MET A 195 11.74 -16.81 0.82
N GLY A 196 11.38 -16.88 2.08
CA GLY A 196 11.66 -15.87 3.11
C GLY A 196 10.64 -14.75 3.20
N LEU A 197 9.58 -14.74 2.39
CA LEU A 197 8.58 -13.68 2.42
C LEU A 197 7.93 -13.56 3.80
N GLN A 198 7.71 -12.31 4.22
CA GLN A 198 7.18 -11.99 5.54
C GLN A 198 5.66 -11.76 5.55
N THR A 199 5.08 -11.46 4.38
CA THR A 199 3.67 -11.09 4.25
C THR A 199 3.01 -11.84 3.11
N VAL A 200 1.87 -12.48 3.40
CA VAL A 200 0.96 -13.04 2.41
C VAL A 200 -0.27 -12.15 2.27
N ILE A 201 -0.71 -11.93 1.03
CA ILE A 201 -1.96 -11.24 0.71
C ILE A 201 -2.95 -12.32 0.25
N LEU A 202 -4.06 -12.45 0.98
CA LEU A 202 -5.18 -13.30 0.59
C LEU A 202 -6.21 -12.45 -0.12
N GLN A 203 -6.34 -12.64 -1.42
CA GLN A 203 -7.21 -11.85 -2.28
C GLN A 203 -8.31 -12.71 -2.92
N SER A 204 -9.54 -12.19 -2.94
CA SER A 204 -10.66 -12.82 -3.64
C SER A 204 -11.66 -11.78 -4.13
N GLY A 205 -12.66 -12.22 -4.90
CA GLY A 205 -13.93 -11.50 -4.97
C GLY A 205 -14.64 -11.52 -3.60
N GLU A 206 -15.73 -10.75 -3.47
CA GLU A 206 -16.60 -10.86 -2.29
C GLU A 206 -17.40 -12.15 -2.39
N ASP A 207 -16.84 -13.21 -1.82
CA ASP A 207 -17.36 -14.57 -1.91
C ASP A 207 -17.98 -15.00 -0.56
N SER A 208 -19.30 -15.08 -0.50
CA SER A 208 -20.05 -15.45 0.69
C SER A 208 -19.82 -16.90 1.16
N TRP A 209 -19.27 -17.77 0.29
CA TRP A 209 -18.90 -19.12 0.70
C TRP A 209 -17.72 -19.13 1.69
N TRP A 210 -16.84 -18.14 1.58
CA TRP A 210 -15.79 -17.88 2.55
C TRP A 210 -16.37 -17.10 3.73
N THR A 211 -17.10 -17.81 4.59
CA THR A 211 -17.70 -17.24 5.82
C THR A 211 -16.64 -16.74 6.79
N ALA A 212 -17.06 -15.99 7.79
CA ALA A 212 -16.15 -15.50 8.83
C ALA A 212 -15.38 -16.63 9.51
N GLU A 213 -16.06 -17.74 9.83
CA GLU A 213 -15.45 -18.90 10.48
C GLU A 213 -14.33 -19.51 9.64
N LYS A 214 -14.55 -19.72 8.33
CA LYS A 214 -13.54 -20.27 7.42
C LYS A 214 -12.33 -19.36 7.29
N ILE A 215 -12.55 -18.05 7.19
CA ILE A 215 -11.46 -17.07 7.13
C ILE A 215 -10.68 -17.07 8.46
N ILE A 216 -11.36 -17.15 9.60
CA ILE A 216 -10.73 -17.23 10.93
C ILE A 216 -9.87 -18.50 11.05
N GLU A 217 -10.37 -19.65 10.62
CA GLU A 217 -9.63 -20.91 10.63
C GLU A 217 -8.37 -20.81 9.76
N LEU A 218 -8.50 -20.30 8.53
CA LEU A 218 -7.36 -20.09 7.63
C LEU A 218 -6.33 -19.13 8.23
N ILE A 219 -6.76 -18.00 8.82
CA ILE A 219 -5.86 -17.06 9.49
C ILE A 219 -5.09 -17.75 10.61
N LYS A 220 -5.79 -18.47 11.51
CA LYS A 220 -5.18 -19.18 12.64
C LYS A 220 -4.19 -20.24 12.16
N ARG A 221 -4.51 -20.98 11.11
CA ARG A 221 -3.63 -21.99 10.52
C ARG A 221 -2.36 -21.36 9.97
N ILE A 222 -2.46 -20.31 9.14
CA ILE A 222 -1.31 -19.57 8.62
C ILE A 222 -0.43 -19.06 9.76
N LYS A 223 -1.03 -18.46 10.79
CA LYS A 223 -0.28 -17.96 11.94
C LYS A 223 0.45 -19.05 12.69
N LYS A 224 -0.21 -20.15 12.96
CA LYS A 224 0.36 -21.28 13.68
C LYS A 224 1.53 -21.93 12.93
N GLU A 225 1.36 -22.14 11.61
CA GLU A 225 2.33 -22.91 10.82
C GLU A 225 3.50 -22.06 10.31
N THR A 226 3.30 -20.75 10.05
CA THR A 226 4.32 -19.93 9.40
C THR A 226 4.69 -18.64 10.12
N GLY A 227 3.83 -18.13 10.99
CA GLY A 227 4.00 -16.83 11.64
C GLY A 227 3.94 -15.63 10.69
N MET A 228 3.63 -15.81 9.40
CA MET A 228 3.59 -14.73 8.41
C MET A 228 2.57 -13.65 8.78
N ARG A 229 2.82 -12.43 8.34
CA ARG A 229 1.82 -11.37 8.36
C ARG A 229 0.78 -11.63 7.27
N ILE A 230 -0.48 -11.36 7.60
CA ILE A 230 -1.61 -11.60 6.70
C ILE A 230 -2.25 -10.27 6.34
N THR A 231 -2.37 -10.01 5.05
CA THR A 231 -3.23 -8.97 4.48
C THR A 231 -4.47 -9.63 3.90
N LEU A 232 -5.65 -9.25 4.35
CA LEU A 232 -6.90 -9.65 3.73
C LEU A 232 -7.30 -8.63 2.66
N SER A 233 -7.75 -9.09 1.51
CA SER A 233 -8.35 -8.29 0.42
C SER A 233 -9.54 -9.08 -0.14
N ILE A 234 -10.62 -9.13 0.64
CA ILE A 234 -11.79 -10.00 0.44
C ILE A 234 -13.11 -9.21 0.38
N GLY A 235 -13.02 -7.92 0.04
CA GLY A 235 -14.15 -7.01 -0.10
C GLY A 235 -14.67 -6.46 1.24
N GLU A 236 -15.89 -5.98 1.23
CA GLU A 236 -16.55 -5.42 2.40
C GLU A 236 -17.04 -6.51 3.35
N ARG A 237 -16.94 -6.23 4.65
CA ARG A 237 -17.43 -7.11 5.71
C ARG A 237 -18.05 -6.26 6.84
N PRO A 238 -18.98 -6.82 7.60
CA PRO A 238 -19.45 -6.16 8.82
C PRO A 238 -18.31 -5.88 9.81
N ARG A 239 -18.45 -4.83 10.61
CA ARG A 239 -17.43 -4.41 11.59
C ARG A 239 -17.02 -5.54 12.54
N GLU A 240 -17.99 -6.35 12.92
CA GLU A 240 -17.79 -7.50 13.81
C GLU A 240 -16.86 -8.54 13.18
N GLU A 241 -17.00 -8.82 11.88
CA GLU A 241 -16.12 -9.74 11.18
C GLU A 241 -14.69 -9.20 11.09
N TYR A 242 -14.52 -7.90 10.83
CA TYR A 242 -13.20 -7.26 10.89
C TYR A 242 -12.57 -7.44 12.28
N ALA A 243 -13.34 -7.27 13.36
CA ALA A 243 -12.83 -7.46 14.71
C ALA A 243 -12.41 -8.91 14.95
N LEU A 244 -13.21 -9.90 14.54
CA LEU A 244 -12.88 -11.31 14.64
C LEU A 244 -11.65 -11.72 13.84
N PHE A 245 -11.51 -11.22 12.60
CA PHE A 245 -10.31 -11.48 11.79
C PHE A 245 -9.06 -10.88 12.43
N LYS A 246 -9.19 -9.69 13.02
CA LYS A 246 -8.09 -9.05 13.76
C LYS A 246 -7.67 -9.88 14.95
N GLU A 247 -8.61 -10.36 15.73
CA GLU A 247 -8.39 -11.22 16.89
C GLU A 247 -7.74 -12.55 16.47
N ALA A 248 -8.18 -13.13 15.36
CA ALA A 248 -7.58 -14.34 14.79
C ALA A 248 -6.12 -14.15 14.34
N GLY A 249 -5.68 -12.91 14.11
CA GLY A 249 -4.29 -12.58 13.79
C GLY A 249 -4.07 -11.88 12.44
N ALA A 250 -5.11 -11.46 11.72
CA ALA A 250 -4.95 -10.62 10.53
C ALA A 250 -4.27 -9.30 10.88
N ASN A 251 -3.25 -8.93 10.11
CA ASN A 251 -2.44 -7.73 10.39
C ASN A 251 -2.92 -6.52 9.60
N ASN A 252 -3.20 -6.74 8.32
CA ASN A 252 -3.54 -5.70 7.36
C ASN A 252 -4.87 -6.04 6.68
N TYR A 253 -5.56 -5.02 6.23
CA TYR A 253 -6.72 -5.16 5.35
C TYR A 253 -6.60 -4.20 4.18
N LEU A 254 -6.83 -4.68 2.96
CA LEU A 254 -6.81 -3.87 1.74
C LEU A 254 -8.23 -3.80 1.17
N LEU A 255 -8.82 -2.61 1.28
CA LEU A 255 -10.11 -2.29 0.68
C LEU A 255 -9.99 -0.95 -0.04
N LYS A 256 -9.99 -0.99 -1.37
CA LYS A 256 -9.81 0.21 -2.19
C LYS A 256 -11.11 1.02 -2.26
N ILE A 257 -11.00 2.34 -2.06
CA ILE A 257 -12.11 3.27 -2.29
C ILE A 257 -12.41 3.45 -3.79
N GLU A 258 -11.43 3.20 -4.65
CA GLU A 258 -11.36 3.37 -6.10
C GLU A 258 -11.50 4.82 -6.58
N THR A 259 -12.34 5.63 -5.99
CA THR A 259 -12.42 7.09 -6.14
C THR A 259 -13.26 7.69 -5.01
N THR A 260 -12.97 8.91 -4.62
CA THR A 260 -13.77 9.70 -3.66
C THR A 260 -14.84 10.56 -4.35
N ASN A 261 -14.87 10.58 -5.68
CA ASN A 261 -15.95 11.21 -6.42
C ASN A 261 -17.18 10.30 -6.40
N ARG A 262 -18.23 10.69 -5.65
CA ARG A 262 -19.46 9.89 -5.44
C ARG A 262 -20.15 9.54 -6.75
N GLU A 263 -20.26 10.50 -7.66
CA GLU A 263 -20.93 10.25 -8.95
C GLU A 263 -20.20 9.17 -9.77
N ILE A 264 -18.86 9.20 -9.77
CA ILE A 264 -18.05 8.18 -10.44
C ILE A 264 -18.14 6.87 -9.65
N PHE A 265 -18.11 6.89 -8.32
CA PHE A 265 -18.23 5.69 -7.49
C PHE A 265 -19.55 4.96 -7.76
N ASP A 266 -20.67 5.66 -7.67
CA ASP A 266 -22.01 5.10 -7.92
C ASP A 266 -22.15 4.59 -9.37
N PHE A 267 -21.51 5.29 -10.31
CA PHE A 267 -21.51 4.86 -11.71
C PHE A 267 -20.75 3.55 -11.93
N ILE A 268 -19.62 3.33 -11.25
CA ILE A 268 -18.78 2.14 -11.43
C ILE A 268 -19.19 0.96 -10.53
N HIS A 269 -19.87 1.23 -9.40
CA HIS A 269 -20.29 0.27 -8.38
C HIS A 269 -21.82 0.31 -8.18
N PRO A 270 -22.61 -0.29 -9.07
CA PRO A 270 -24.07 -0.15 -9.06
C PRO A 270 -24.78 -0.82 -7.88
N ASP A 271 -24.08 -1.64 -7.12
CA ASP A 271 -24.57 -2.41 -5.98
C ASP A 271 -23.73 -2.20 -4.71
N ASP A 272 -23.06 -1.06 -4.62
CA ASP A 272 -22.29 -0.61 -3.46
C ASP A 272 -22.76 0.79 -3.00
N ASP A 273 -22.47 1.13 -1.76
CA ASP A 273 -22.68 2.45 -1.17
C ASP A 273 -21.34 3.09 -0.80
N PHE A 274 -21.13 4.34 -1.25
CA PHE A 274 -19.87 5.07 -0.98
C PHE A 274 -19.62 5.28 0.51
N ASP A 275 -20.67 5.65 1.27
CA ASP A 275 -20.53 5.95 2.70
C ASP A 275 -20.24 4.69 3.51
N GLU A 276 -20.84 3.57 3.15
CA GLU A 276 -20.52 2.27 3.74
C GLU A 276 -19.08 1.84 3.43
N ARG A 277 -18.63 2.02 2.18
CA ARG A 277 -17.24 1.75 1.78
C ARG A 277 -16.24 2.61 2.56
N ALA A 278 -16.50 3.90 2.70
CA ALA A 278 -15.66 4.82 3.47
C ALA A 278 -15.65 4.45 4.96
N LYS A 279 -16.82 4.10 5.51
CA LYS A 279 -16.97 3.65 6.89
C LYS A 279 -16.22 2.36 7.21
N CYS A 280 -16.13 1.43 6.25
CA CYS A 280 -15.26 0.26 6.41
C CYS A 280 -13.79 0.67 6.65
N SER A 281 -13.28 1.68 5.95
CA SER A 281 -11.92 2.20 6.18
C SER A 281 -11.76 2.82 7.58
N GLU A 282 -12.77 3.50 8.11
CA GLU A 282 -12.79 4.00 9.49
C GLU A 282 -12.73 2.85 10.49
N TRP A 283 -13.57 1.85 10.35
CA TRP A 283 -13.58 0.67 11.23
C TRP A 283 -12.26 -0.09 11.22
N LEU A 284 -11.64 -0.27 10.06
CA LEU A 284 -10.35 -0.91 9.94
C LEU A 284 -9.25 -0.14 10.69
N ARG A 285 -9.28 1.21 10.61
CA ARG A 285 -8.37 2.08 11.38
C ARG A 285 -8.61 1.96 12.89
N GLU A 286 -9.88 2.06 13.33
CA GLU A 286 -10.26 1.92 14.75
C GLU A 286 -9.83 0.58 15.34
N LEU A 287 -10.01 -0.51 14.60
CA LEU A 287 -9.63 -1.86 15.00
C LEU A 287 -8.10 -2.10 14.95
N GLY A 288 -7.32 -1.09 14.55
CA GLY A 288 -5.87 -1.15 14.56
C GLY A 288 -5.27 -2.00 13.44
N TYR A 289 -5.93 -2.12 12.30
CA TYR A 289 -5.31 -2.66 11.10
C TYR A 289 -4.26 -1.71 10.53
N LEU A 290 -3.21 -2.26 9.90
CA LEU A 290 -2.50 -1.51 8.88
C LEU A 290 -3.44 -1.42 7.67
N ASN A 291 -4.11 -0.27 7.58
CA ASN A 291 -5.19 -0.05 6.62
C ASN A 291 -4.61 0.20 5.22
N GLY A 292 -5.10 -0.55 4.24
CA GLY A 292 -4.78 -0.39 2.83
C GLY A 292 -5.99 0.10 2.05
N SER A 293 -5.77 1.08 1.17
CA SER A 293 -6.76 1.56 0.23
C SER A 293 -6.11 1.88 -1.12
N GLY A 294 -6.78 2.58 -2.00
CA GLY A 294 -6.26 2.99 -3.28
C GLY A 294 -7.33 3.49 -4.23
N CYS A 295 -6.87 3.95 -5.38
CA CYS A 295 -7.76 4.44 -6.44
C CYS A 295 -7.36 3.90 -7.81
N MET A 296 -8.27 4.01 -8.75
CA MET A 296 -8.02 3.81 -10.18
C MET A 296 -7.84 5.16 -10.87
N ILE A 297 -6.90 5.21 -11.81
CA ILE A 297 -6.60 6.41 -12.58
C ILE A 297 -7.13 6.28 -14.00
N GLY A 298 -7.91 7.25 -14.44
CA GLY A 298 -8.51 7.28 -15.78
C GLY A 298 -9.89 6.62 -15.84
N LEU A 299 -10.62 6.61 -14.74
CA LEU A 299 -12.04 6.25 -14.72
C LEU A 299 -12.84 7.19 -15.64
N PRO A 300 -13.92 6.72 -16.27
CA PRO A 300 -14.77 7.56 -17.10
C PRO A 300 -15.25 8.81 -16.34
N GLY A 301 -14.95 10.00 -16.86
CA GLY A 301 -15.30 11.29 -16.24
C GLY A 301 -14.34 11.79 -15.15
N GLN A 302 -13.35 11.00 -14.74
CA GLN A 302 -12.39 11.39 -13.72
C GLN A 302 -11.44 12.52 -14.18
N ARG A 303 -11.22 13.50 -13.34
CA ARG A 303 -10.34 14.65 -13.55
C ARG A 303 -9.18 14.64 -12.55
N PRO A 304 -8.10 15.40 -12.80
CA PRO A 304 -7.01 15.57 -11.83
C PRO A 304 -7.48 16.06 -10.44
N GLU A 305 -8.55 16.84 -10.40
CA GLU A 305 -9.21 17.32 -9.18
C GLU A 305 -9.79 16.19 -8.32
N ASP A 306 -10.30 15.14 -8.96
CA ASP A 306 -10.84 13.97 -8.27
C ASP A 306 -9.69 13.14 -7.67
N ILE A 307 -8.61 12.95 -8.45
CA ILE A 307 -7.39 12.27 -7.97
C ILE A 307 -6.76 13.03 -6.78
N ALA A 308 -6.79 14.37 -6.80
CA ALA A 308 -6.29 15.17 -5.68
C ALA A 308 -7.11 14.92 -4.40
N ARG A 309 -8.44 14.80 -4.50
CA ARG A 309 -9.32 14.44 -3.36
C ARG A 309 -9.03 13.02 -2.87
N ASP A 310 -8.82 12.06 -3.78
CA ASP A 310 -8.44 10.69 -3.43
C ASP A 310 -7.15 10.69 -2.59
N ILE A 311 -6.13 11.46 -2.99
CA ILE A 311 -4.85 11.56 -2.26
C ILE A 311 -5.04 12.19 -0.88
N LEU A 312 -5.84 13.25 -0.76
CA LEU A 312 -6.17 13.87 0.53
C LEU A 312 -6.93 12.93 1.45
N PHE A 313 -7.90 12.18 0.91
CA PHE A 313 -8.61 11.13 1.64
C PHE A 313 -7.65 10.10 2.23
N PHE A 314 -6.66 9.63 1.47
CA PHE A 314 -5.66 8.69 1.99
C PHE A 314 -4.87 9.27 3.16
N LYS A 315 -4.51 10.54 3.10
CA LYS A 315 -3.81 11.25 4.18
C LYS A 315 -4.69 11.36 5.42
N GLU A 316 -5.93 11.82 5.27
CA GLU A 316 -6.90 12.05 6.36
C GLU A 316 -7.29 10.73 7.06
N MET A 317 -7.53 9.69 6.27
CA MET A 317 -7.86 8.36 6.79
C MET A 317 -6.65 7.63 7.38
N GLY A 318 -5.43 8.16 7.24
CA GLY A 318 -4.22 7.52 7.73
C GLY A 318 -3.91 6.19 7.05
N ILE A 319 -4.17 6.11 5.74
CA ILE A 319 -3.94 4.88 4.97
C ILE A 319 -2.44 4.53 4.96
N ASN A 320 -2.11 3.30 5.29
CA ASN A 320 -0.73 2.82 5.39
C ASN A 320 -0.19 2.21 4.09
N MET A 321 -1.07 1.65 3.27
CA MET A 321 -0.74 1.10 1.96
C MET A 321 -1.70 1.65 0.91
N ILE A 322 -1.16 2.32 -0.12
CA ILE A 322 -1.97 3.00 -1.13
C ILE A 322 -1.69 2.40 -2.51
N GLY A 323 -2.66 1.62 -3.00
CA GLY A 323 -2.59 0.96 -4.30
C GLY A 323 -3.15 1.85 -5.41
N ILE A 324 -2.27 2.50 -6.18
CA ILE A 324 -2.64 3.35 -7.31
C ILE A 324 -2.31 2.63 -8.61
N GLY A 325 -3.30 2.45 -9.48
CA GLY A 325 -3.09 1.82 -10.77
C GLY A 325 -3.97 2.42 -11.85
N PRO A 326 -3.59 2.30 -13.12
CA PRO A 326 -4.46 2.73 -14.20
C PRO A 326 -5.75 1.89 -14.22
N PHE A 327 -6.86 2.52 -14.57
CA PHE A 327 -8.04 1.79 -14.97
C PHE A 327 -7.71 0.95 -16.22
N LEU A 328 -8.07 -0.32 -16.18
CA LEU A 328 -7.94 -1.24 -17.31
C LEU A 328 -9.28 -1.92 -17.56
N PRO A 329 -9.84 -1.83 -18.78
CA PRO A 329 -11.10 -2.46 -19.08
C PRO A 329 -10.97 -3.99 -19.08
N ALA A 330 -11.99 -4.68 -18.59
CA ALA A 330 -12.09 -6.13 -18.70
C ALA A 330 -13.08 -6.53 -19.80
N LYS A 331 -12.72 -7.55 -20.58
CA LYS A 331 -13.54 -8.11 -21.63
C LYS A 331 -14.86 -8.66 -21.07
N GLY A 332 -15.96 -8.45 -21.77
CA GLY A 332 -17.30 -8.89 -21.37
C GLY A 332 -17.94 -8.01 -20.28
N THR A 333 -17.30 -6.94 -19.85
CA THR A 333 -17.85 -5.98 -18.88
C THR A 333 -18.51 -4.79 -19.59
N PRO A 334 -19.38 -4.03 -18.90
CA PRO A 334 -19.91 -2.78 -19.45
C PRO A 334 -18.85 -1.78 -19.90
N PHE A 335 -17.65 -1.84 -19.28
CA PHE A 335 -16.56 -0.92 -19.57
C PHE A 335 -15.52 -1.46 -20.58
N GLU A 336 -15.78 -2.60 -21.22
CA GLU A 336 -14.84 -3.22 -22.18
C GLU A 336 -14.31 -2.26 -23.25
N LYS A 337 -15.16 -1.33 -23.70
CA LYS A 337 -14.84 -0.40 -24.80
C LYS A 337 -14.29 0.97 -24.32
N TYR A 338 -14.22 1.19 -23.03
CA TYR A 338 -13.63 2.43 -22.51
C TYR A 338 -12.10 2.41 -22.68
N PRO A 339 -11.48 3.57 -22.95
CA PRO A 339 -10.02 3.63 -23.03
C PRO A 339 -9.39 3.32 -21.67
N PRO A 340 -8.22 2.70 -21.64
CA PRO A 340 -7.48 2.50 -20.41
C PRO A 340 -6.99 3.85 -19.83
N GLY A 341 -6.68 3.85 -18.55
CA GLY A 341 -6.07 5.00 -17.88
C GLY A 341 -4.64 5.29 -18.37
N SER A 342 -4.17 6.50 -18.14
CA SER A 342 -2.85 6.96 -18.56
C SER A 342 -1.73 6.45 -17.63
N VAL A 343 -0.66 5.91 -18.22
CA VAL A 343 0.59 5.59 -17.50
C VAL A 343 1.15 6.84 -16.83
N GLU A 344 1.26 7.93 -17.57
CA GLU A 344 1.81 9.20 -17.09
C GLU A 344 1.02 9.75 -15.89
N MET A 345 -0.31 9.84 -16.01
CA MET A 345 -1.14 10.32 -14.91
C MET A 345 -1.04 9.38 -13.69
N THR A 346 -0.95 8.07 -13.91
CA THR A 346 -0.73 7.11 -12.82
C THR A 346 0.59 7.35 -12.10
N LEU A 347 1.67 7.59 -12.84
CA LEU A 347 2.98 7.90 -12.26
C LEU A 347 2.96 9.26 -11.52
N LYS A 348 2.31 10.29 -12.06
CA LYS A 348 2.09 11.56 -11.35
C LYS A 348 1.32 11.34 -10.03
N ALA A 349 0.24 10.55 -10.07
CA ALA A 349 -0.53 10.24 -8.87
C ALA A 349 0.31 9.49 -7.81
N VAL A 350 1.15 8.51 -8.23
CA VAL A 350 2.11 7.82 -7.35
C VAL A 350 3.08 8.82 -6.71
N ALA A 351 3.68 9.70 -7.51
CA ALA A 351 4.66 10.68 -7.03
C ALA A 351 4.05 11.69 -6.06
N VAL A 352 2.90 12.26 -6.41
CA VAL A 352 2.18 13.20 -5.54
C VAL A 352 1.74 12.53 -4.24
N THR A 353 1.25 11.29 -4.31
CA THR A 353 0.90 10.51 -3.12
C THR A 353 2.11 10.30 -2.20
N ARG A 354 3.29 10.02 -2.75
CA ARG A 354 4.52 9.91 -1.96
C ARG A 354 4.86 11.22 -1.25
N ILE A 355 4.73 12.34 -1.95
CA ILE A 355 5.02 13.66 -1.40
C ILE A 355 4.02 14.03 -0.29
N VAL A 356 2.74 13.79 -0.49
CA VAL A 356 1.66 14.16 0.45
C VAL A 356 1.60 13.22 1.66
N CYS A 357 1.61 11.91 1.40
CA CYS A 357 1.41 10.89 2.44
C CYS A 357 2.74 10.44 3.09
N LYS A 358 3.87 10.76 2.50
CA LYS A 358 5.24 10.53 3.02
C LYS A 358 5.50 9.07 3.40
N ARG A 359 5.08 8.61 4.59
CA ARG A 359 5.34 7.29 5.18
C ARG A 359 4.24 6.28 4.87
N VAL A 360 4.19 5.82 3.63
CA VAL A 360 3.21 4.82 3.20
C VAL A 360 3.87 3.77 2.32
N PHE A 361 3.27 2.58 2.25
CA PHE A 361 3.63 1.59 1.24
C PHE A 361 2.86 1.92 -0.04
N ILE A 362 3.58 2.10 -1.14
CA ILE A 362 2.99 2.31 -2.47
C ILE A 362 3.46 1.19 -3.39
N PRO A 363 2.55 0.27 -3.77
CA PRO A 363 2.90 -0.79 -4.71
C PRO A 363 3.15 -0.25 -6.12
N ALA A 364 4.20 -0.77 -6.77
CA ALA A 364 4.33 -0.73 -8.22
C ALA A 364 3.36 -1.78 -8.80
N THR A 365 2.15 -1.33 -9.18
CA THR A 365 1.02 -2.21 -9.44
C THR A 365 1.18 -3.08 -10.69
N THR A 366 0.59 -4.28 -10.68
CA THR A 366 0.47 -5.14 -11.86
C THR A 366 -0.32 -4.49 -12.99
N ALA A 367 -1.30 -3.66 -12.68
CA ALA A 367 -2.06 -2.92 -13.66
C ALA A 367 -1.18 -2.00 -14.50
N LEU A 368 -0.24 -1.30 -13.86
CA LEU A 368 0.70 -0.44 -14.58
C LEU A 368 1.65 -1.27 -15.46
N ALA A 369 2.14 -2.41 -14.98
CA ALA A 369 2.96 -3.33 -15.77
C ALA A 369 2.17 -3.99 -16.92
N SER A 370 0.84 -4.10 -16.82
CA SER A 370 0.00 -4.61 -17.91
C SER A 370 -0.20 -3.59 -19.02
N LEU A 371 -0.10 -2.30 -18.71
CA LEU A 371 -0.22 -1.22 -19.68
C LEU A 371 1.14 -0.82 -20.27
N ASP A 372 2.19 -0.89 -19.49
CA ASP A 372 3.57 -0.57 -19.88
C ASP A 372 4.53 -1.63 -19.30
N PRO A 373 5.28 -2.37 -20.15
CA PRO A 373 6.23 -3.39 -19.68
C PRO A 373 7.27 -2.87 -18.67
N GLU A 374 7.61 -1.58 -18.71
CA GLU A 374 8.50 -0.93 -17.76
C GLU A 374 7.74 -0.21 -16.61
N GLY A 375 6.42 -0.37 -16.56
CA GLY A 375 5.57 0.34 -15.61
C GLY A 375 5.98 0.17 -14.16
N GLN A 376 6.43 -1.03 -13.74
CA GLN A 376 6.94 -1.23 -12.38
C GLN A 376 8.24 -0.47 -12.11
N ILE A 377 9.17 -0.46 -13.07
CA ILE A 377 10.43 0.28 -12.98
C ILE A 377 10.12 1.77 -12.82
N LYS A 378 9.29 2.31 -13.70
CA LYS A 378 8.86 3.71 -13.66
C LYS A 378 8.14 4.09 -12.35
N ALA A 379 7.28 3.21 -11.85
CA ALA A 379 6.61 3.43 -10.57
C ALA A 379 7.60 3.45 -9.39
N LEU A 380 8.56 2.54 -9.36
CA LEU A 380 9.64 2.56 -8.36
C LEU A 380 10.44 3.86 -8.44
N GLN A 381 10.75 4.36 -9.62
CA GLN A 381 11.43 5.65 -9.83
C GLN A 381 10.56 6.86 -9.48
N ALA A 382 9.23 6.72 -9.52
CA ALA A 382 8.27 7.75 -9.13
C ALA A 382 7.87 7.71 -7.64
N GLY A 383 8.56 6.93 -6.79
CA GLY A 383 8.33 6.93 -5.34
C GLY A 383 7.60 5.71 -4.78
N ALA A 384 7.25 4.71 -5.60
CA ALA A 384 6.77 3.41 -5.12
C ALA A 384 7.89 2.66 -4.35
N ASN A 385 7.52 1.76 -3.45
CA ASN A 385 8.45 1.02 -2.60
C ASN A 385 8.02 -0.42 -2.28
N THR A 386 7.01 -0.94 -2.95
CA THR A 386 6.51 -2.30 -2.74
C THR A 386 6.27 -2.99 -4.08
N VAL A 387 6.54 -4.29 -4.15
CA VAL A 387 6.21 -5.14 -5.30
C VAL A 387 5.42 -6.35 -4.80
N MET A 388 4.37 -6.70 -5.54
CA MET A 388 3.53 -7.87 -5.25
C MET A 388 3.79 -8.97 -6.27
N LEU A 389 4.17 -10.15 -5.79
CA LEU A 389 4.28 -11.36 -6.59
C LEU A 389 2.94 -12.06 -6.65
N ILE A 390 2.50 -12.47 -7.82
CA ILE A 390 1.28 -13.25 -7.98
C ILE A 390 1.65 -14.74 -7.90
N ASN A 391 1.30 -15.37 -6.78
CA ASN A 391 1.63 -16.77 -6.49
C ASN A 391 0.44 -17.72 -6.69
N THR A 392 -0.62 -17.23 -7.29
CA THR A 392 -1.78 -18.05 -7.70
C THR A 392 -1.31 -19.12 -8.70
N PRO A 393 -1.61 -20.41 -8.51
CA PRO A 393 -1.23 -21.48 -9.43
C PRO A 393 -1.79 -21.28 -10.84
N ASN A 394 -1.07 -21.74 -11.87
CA ASN A 394 -1.45 -21.55 -13.26
C ASN A 394 -2.89 -22.02 -13.58
N LYS A 395 -3.34 -23.12 -12.97
CA LYS A 395 -4.72 -23.64 -13.16
C LYS A 395 -5.83 -22.65 -12.76
N TYR A 396 -5.52 -21.68 -11.89
CA TYR A 396 -6.44 -20.63 -11.42
C TYR A 396 -6.10 -19.25 -11.95
N ARG A 397 -4.82 -18.97 -12.17
CA ARG A 397 -4.30 -17.64 -12.53
C ARG A 397 -4.99 -17.02 -13.74
N TYR A 398 -5.24 -17.81 -14.78
CA TYR A 398 -5.93 -17.36 -15.98
C TYR A 398 -7.44 -17.11 -15.78
N LYS A 399 -8.00 -17.57 -14.67
CA LYS A 399 -9.40 -17.37 -14.30
C LYS A 399 -9.62 -16.17 -13.38
N TYR A 400 -8.54 -15.53 -12.89
CA TYR A 400 -8.62 -14.33 -12.06
C TYR A 400 -8.24 -13.08 -12.86
N GLN A 401 -9.07 -12.76 -13.85
CA GLN A 401 -8.85 -11.64 -14.75
C GLN A 401 -9.70 -10.44 -14.36
N ILE A 402 -9.29 -9.72 -13.28
CA ILE A 402 -9.98 -8.48 -12.86
C ILE A 402 -9.98 -7.40 -13.95
N TYR A 403 -9.02 -7.46 -14.88
CA TYR A 403 -8.96 -6.72 -16.14
C TYR A 403 -8.30 -7.59 -17.22
N SER A 404 -8.51 -7.24 -18.51
CA SER A 404 -7.96 -8.00 -19.63
C SER A 404 -6.43 -7.89 -19.71
N ASN A 405 -5.78 -8.95 -20.23
CA ASN A 405 -4.33 -8.98 -20.43
C ASN A 405 -3.52 -8.69 -19.16
N LYS A 406 -4.01 -9.14 -18.01
CA LYS A 406 -3.32 -8.98 -16.73
C LYS A 406 -1.91 -9.56 -16.80
N ASN A 407 -0.90 -8.69 -16.61
CA ASN A 407 0.50 -9.12 -16.55
C ASN A 407 0.72 -10.03 -15.33
N MET A 408 1.53 -11.04 -15.52
CA MET A 408 1.91 -11.99 -14.46
C MET A 408 3.28 -11.59 -13.94
N ILE A 409 3.27 -10.81 -12.85
CA ILE A 409 4.50 -10.44 -12.18
C ILE A 409 4.99 -11.65 -11.42
N ASP A 410 6.03 -12.27 -11.93
CA ASP A 410 6.77 -13.31 -11.28
C ASP A 410 7.98 -12.74 -10.51
N LEU A 411 8.73 -13.66 -9.88
CA LEU A 411 9.91 -13.30 -9.12
C LEU A 411 11.01 -12.66 -9.98
N GLU A 412 11.20 -13.12 -11.21
CA GLU A 412 12.24 -12.60 -12.11
C GLU A 412 11.96 -11.16 -12.52
N ALA A 413 10.70 -10.85 -12.87
CA ALA A 413 10.28 -9.47 -13.17
C ALA A 413 10.48 -8.54 -11.98
N ALA A 414 10.14 -8.99 -10.77
CA ALA A 414 10.36 -8.23 -9.54
C ALA A 414 11.85 -8.00 -9.27
N ILE A 415 12.69 -9.02 -9.41
CA ILE A 415 14.15 -8.93 -9.26
C ILE A 415 14.70 -7.89 -10.25
N ARG A 416 14.34 -8.00 -11.54
CA ARG A 416 14.77 -7.06 -12.57
C ARG A 416 14.38 -5.63 -12.23
N ALA A 417 13.13 -5.39 -11.81
CA ALA A 417 12.66 -4.04 -11.48
C ALA A 417 13.45 -3.44 -10.31
N ILE A 418 13.76 -4.23 -9.28
CA ILE A 418 14.55 -3.79 -8.13
C ILE A 418 16.00 -3.50 -8.56
N GLN A 419 16.63 -4.37 -9.35
CA GLN A 419 18.03 -4.22 -9.80
C GLN A 419 18.20 -2.99 -10.70
N VAL A 420 17.37 -2.85 -11.73
CA VAL A 420 17.44 -1.74 -12.70
C VAL A 420 17.26 -0.38 -12.03
N THR A 421 16.45 -0.32 -10.96
CA THR A 421 16.25 0.92 -10.20
C THR A 421 17.33 1.20 -9.15
N GLY A 422 18.35 0.33 -9.03
CA GLY A 422 19.41 0.48 -8.03
C GLY A 422 18.91 0.34 -6.59
N ARG A 423 17.75 -0.28 -6.40
CA ARG A 423 17.13 -0.50 -5.09
C ARG A 423 17.72 -1.72 -4.40
N LYS A 424 17.48 -1.82 -3.10
CA LYS A 424 17.94 -2.93 -2.28
C LYS A 424 16.85 -3.98 -2.13
N PHE A 425 17.27 -5.23 -2.13
CA PHE A 425 16.43 -6.35 -1.74
C PHE A 425 16.22 -6.38 -0.23
N PRO A 426 15.05 -6.85 0.23
CA PRO A 426 14.86 -7.10 1.65
C PRO A 426 15.81 -8.21 2.12
N SER A 427 16.42 -8.04 3.29
CA SER A 427 17.34 -9.03 3.88
C SER A 427 16.69 -10.39 4.20
N TYR A 428 15.36 -10.42 4.29
CA TYR A 428 14.60 -11.64 4.56
C TYR A 428 14.41 -12.55 3.33
N LEU A 429 14.60 -12.05 2.10
CA LEU A 429 14.49 -12.87 0.89
C LEU A 429 15.62 -13.88 0.81
N LYS A 430 15.24 -15.15 0.64
CA LYS A 430 16.14 -16.31 0.54
C LYS A 430 16.24 -16.81 -0.91
N ILE A 431 16.44 -15.90 -1.84
CA ILE A 431 16.52 -16.18 -3.26
C ILE A 431 17.91 -15.82 -3.79
N ASP A 432 18.37 -16.57 -4.77
CA ASP A 432 19.57 -16.20 -5.51
C ASP A 432 19.24 -15.08 -6.49
N VAL A 433 19.75 -13.89 -6.24
CA VAL A 433 19.56 -12.71 -7.08
C VAL A 433 20.70 -12.48 -8.07
N GLY A 434 21.43 -13.54 -8.43
CA GLY A 434 22.51 -13.47 -9.42
C GLY A 434 23.61 -12.47 -9.05
N GLY A 435 24.64 -12.92 -8.34
CA GLY A 435 25.89 -12.18 -8.10
C GLY A 435 25.89 -11.18 -6.92
N HIS A 436 24.77 -10.89 -6.29
CA HIS A 436 24.72 -10.17 -5.02
C HIS A 436 24.43 -11.14 -3.88
N LYS A 437 25.50 -11.76 -3.33
CA LYS A 437 25.39 -12.39 -2.02
C LYS A 437 24.97 -11.31 -1.01
N ASN A 438 23.79 -11.45 -0.44
CA ASN A 438 23.41 -10.69 0.73
C ASN A 438 24.48 -10.93 1.81
N ALA A 439 25.34 -9.94 2.03
CA ALA A 439 26.27 -9.92 3.16
C ALA A 439 25.46 -9.72 4.44
N GLY A 440 24.93 -10.79 4.98
CA GLY A 440 24.10 -10.77 6.19
C GLY A 440 23.88 -12.19 6.68
N ASN A 441 24.94 -12.83 7.16
CA ASN A 441 24.98 -13.70 8.33
C ASN A 441 26.31 -14.46 8.40
N THR A 442 27.27 -13.85 9.06
CA THR A 442 28.34 -14.56 9.79
C THR A 442 28.49 -13.80 11.13
N GLN A 443 27.66 -14.17 12.07
CA GLN A 443 28.02 -14.18 13.48
C GLN A 443 27.24 -15.33 14.11
N GLU A 444 27.81 -16.53 13.92
CA GLU A 444 27.79 -17.56 14.93
C GLU A 444 28.98 -17.28 15.84
N GLN A 445 28.74 -16.98 17.08
CA GLN A 445 29.32 -17.58 18.29
C GLN A 445 28.73 -16.88 19.51
#